data_2b07c63d25d6fe15e5e55577e80f3abd
#
_entry.id   2b07c63d25d6fe15e5e55577e80f3abd
#
_cell.length_a   1.000
_cell.length_b   1.000
_cell.length_c   1.000
_cell.angle_alpha   90.00
_cell.angle_beta   90.00
_cell.angle_gamma   90.00
#
_symmetry.space_group_name_H-M   'P 1'
#
loop_
_entity.id
_entity.type
_entity.pdbx_description
1 polymer ?
#
loop_
_entity_poly.entity_id
_entity_poly.type
_entity_poly.pdbx_seq_one_letter_code
_entity_poly.pdbx_strand_id
1 'polypeptide(L)'
;MHPLNLRADDGETLRVWRHGESGPAIVFLHGWTASHLEWSPFVHALERGHRVYRWDARAHGGPPPTTDTVATAARMARDLDQMIDTLGLAGACFVGHSMGSLTLWQYLRDHGSGKIGRLCFIDQSPRLGTDDDWKLGIFGDFPPERSARITRSFRDDFAEGVLRFTAYGLNAAARAGYEANGRGWQRLRDYLRGLPAEALVACWEDLANVDFRDVILAIDRPTLLVYGGQSNFYLPETGPWLAARIPGAILSLYEGANHSPHLLDPARFTAELTRFVAS
;
A
#
# COMPACT_ATOMS: atom_id res chain seq x y z
N MET A 1 -18.76 10.63 9.29
CA MET A 1 -18.12 11.55 8.32
C MET A 1 -18.33 10.98 6.94
N HIS A 2 -18.78 11.77 5.97
CA HIS A 2 -18.95 11.33 4.59
C HIS A 2 -17.67 11.60 3.77
N PRO A 3 -17.35 10.77 2.76
CA PRO A 3 -16.22 11.01 1.89
C PRO A 3 -16.44 12.26 1.03
N LEU A 4 -15.35 12.88 0.64
CA LEU A 4 -15.29 13.76 -0.52
C LEU A 4 -15.32 12.86 -1.76
N ASN A 5 -16.30 13.00 -2.61
CA ASN A 5 -16.39 12.26 -3.86
C ASN A 5 -15.79 13.10 -4.99
N LEU A 6 -14.66 12.63 -5.52
CA LEU A 6 -14.01 13.23 -6.69
C LEU A 6 -14.36 12.41 -7.91
N ARG A 7 -14.60 13.08 -9.04
CA ARG A 7 -14.83 12.38 -10.29
C ARG A 7 -13.53 12.28 -11.07
N ALA A 8 -13.06 11.05 -11.33
CA ALA A 8 -11.93 10.80 -12.19
C ALA A 8 -12.26 11.13 -13.67
N ASP A 9 -11.24 11.30 -14.50
CA ASP A 9 -11.38 11.67 -15.92
C ASP A 9 -12.11 10.61 -16.77
N ASP A 10 -12.11 9.36 -16.32
CA ASP A 10 -12.87 8.26 -16.91
C ASP A 10 -14.29 8.08 -16.32
N GLY A 11 -14.68 8.96 -15.39
CA GLY A 11 -15.99 8.95 -14.76
C GLY A 11 -16.09 8.13 -13.48
N GLU A 12 -15.00 7.46 -13.03
CA GLU A 12 -14.99 6.75 -11.75
C GLU A 12 -15.14 7.72 -10.57
N THR A 13 -15.74 7.24 -9.47
CA THR A 13 -15.86 7.99 -8.23
C THR A 13 -14.74 7.63 -7.26
N LEU A 14 -13.82 8.55 -7.05
CA LEU A 14 -12.76 8.43 -6.05
C LEU A 14 -13.26 8.94 -4.70
N ARG A 15 -13.18 8.12 -3.67
CA ARG A 15 -13.61 8.49 -2.33
C ARG A 15 -12.41 8.86 -1.47
N VAL A 16 -12.48 10.04 -0.85
CA VAL A 16 -11.41 10.58 0.00
C VAL A 16 -12.01 11.08 1.31
N TRP A 17 -11.46 10.67 2.43
CA TRP A 17 -11.84 11.17 3.76
C TRP A 17 -10.81 12.18 4.24
N ARG A 18 -11.28 13.39 4.58
CA ARG A 18 -10.45 14.45 5.14
C ARG A 18 -10.69 14.61 6.63
N HIS A 19 -9.61 14.78 7.40
CA HIS A 19 -9.62 15.11 8.82
C HIS A 19 -8.61 16.22 9.10
N GLY A 20 -8.83 16.97 10.19
CA GLY A 20 -7.98 18.14 10.52
C GLY A 20 -8.20 19.32 9.60
N GLU A 21 -8.05 20.51 10.17
CA GLU A 21 -8.37 21.79 9.48
C GLU A 21 -7.12 22.53 8.99
N SER A 22 -5.98 22.32 9.63
CA SER A 22 -4.76 23.09 9.41
C SER A 22 -3.50 22.24 9.48
N GLY A 23 -2.36 22.83 9.16
CA GLY A 23 -1.06 22.19 9.17
C GLY A 23 -0.70 21.48 7.85
N PRO A 24 0.48 20.83 7.80
CA PRO A 24 0.93 20.07 6.63
C PRO A 24 -0.06 18.97 6.26
N ALA A 25 -0.19 18.70 4.97
CA ALA A 25 -1.04 17.62 4.49
C ALA A 25 -0.32 16.27 4.53
N ILE A 26 -1.02 15.24 4.99
CA ILE A 26 -0.58 13.83 4.93
C ILE A 26 -1.63 13.06 4.14
N VAL A 27 -1.19 12.34 3.12
CA VAL A 27 -2.04 11.56 2.21
C VAL A 27 -1.71 10.08 2.38
N PHE A 28 -2.71 9.28 2.74
CA PHE A 28 -2.57 7.85 3.00
C PHE A 28 -3.16 6.99 1.88
N LEU A 29 -2.35 6.09 1.33
CA LEU A 29 -2.70 5.12 0.30
C LEU A 29 -2.58 3.71 0.88
N HIS A 30 -3.69 3.00 0.93
CA HIS A 30 -3.80 1.67 1.55
C HIS A 30 -3.25 0.53 0.67
N GLY A 31 -3.11 -0.67 1.27
CA GLY A 31 -2.70 -1.89 0.60
C GLY A 31 -3.82 -2.53 -0.25
N TRP A 32 -3.44 -3.51 -1.10
CA TRP A 32 -4.40 -4.30 -1.87
C TRP A 32 -5.39 -5.02 -0.93
N THR A 33 -6.65 -5.07 -1.32
CA THR A 33 -7.80 -5.55 -0.53
C THR A 33 -8.17 -4.71 0.71
N ALA A 34 -7.38 -3.71 1.09
CA ALA A 34 -7.67 -2.81 2.20
C ALA A 34 -8.58 -1.63 1.79
N SER A 35 -8.67 -0.62 2.63
CA SER A 35 -9.45 0.61 2.41
C SER A 35 -8.89 1.75 3.25
N HIS A 36 -9.50 2.94 3.14
CA HIS A 36 -9.22 4.07 4.04
C HIS A 36 -9.26 3.71 5.53
N LEU A 37 -9.96 2.65 5.91
CA LEU A 37 -10.08 2.20 7.31
C LEU A 37 -8.76 1.69 7.89
N GLU A 38 -7.82 1.25 7.07
CA GLU A 38 -6.47 0.89 7.49
C GLU A 38 -5.80 1.99 8.31
N TRP A 39 -6.08 3.25 7.96
CA TRP A 39 -5.47 4.44 8.56
C TRP A 39 -6.24 5.01 9.76
N SER A 40 -7.36 4.40 10.15
CA SER A 40 -8.21 4.89 11.25
C SER A 40 -7.48 5.01 12.59
N PRO A 41 -6.53 4.11 12.96
CA PRO A 41 -5.81 4.23 14.22
C PRO A 41 -4.98 5.51 14.39
N PHE A 42 -4.62 6.18 13.26
CA PHE A 42 -3.71 7.32 13.25
C PHE A 42 -4.44 8.68 13.23
N VAL A 43 -5.70 8.68 12.78
CA VAL A 43 -6.45 9.91 12.49
C VAL A 43 -6.50 10.85 13.69
N HIS A 44 -6.95 10.33 14.85
CA HIS A 44 -7.18 11.17 16.04
C HIS A 44 -5.91 11.86 16.54
N ALA A 45 -4.76 11.21 16.41
CA ALA A 45 -3.49 11.80 16.82
C ALA A 45 -2.98 12.83 15.81
N LEU A 46 -3.12 12.53 14.51
CA LEU A 46 -2.58 13.37 13.44
C LEU A 46 -3.44 14.59 13.12
N GLU A 47 -4.78 14.50 13.20
CA GLU A 47 -5.70 15.57 12.84
C GLU A 47 -5.56 16.85 13.68
N ARG A 48 -4.91 16.76 14.85
CA ARG A 48 -4.65 17.91 15.74
C ARG A 48 -3.64 18.91 15.17
N GLY A 49 -2.76 18.45 14.28
CA GLY A 49 -1.70 19.28 13.70
C GLY A 49 -1.50 19.13 12.21
N HIS A 50 -2.30 18.29 11.57
CA HIS A 50 -2.16 17.97 10.15
C HIS A 50 -3.53 17.89 9.48
N ARG A 51 -3.55 18.16 8.17
CA ARG A 51 -4.66 17.83 7.29
C ARG A 51 -4.44 16.40 6.80
N VAL A 52 -5.25 15.46 7.25
CA VAL A 52 -5.12 14.03 6.96
C VAL A 52 -6.09 13.64 5.87
N TYR A 53 -5.60 13.05 4.78
CA TYR A 53 -6.38 12.54 3.67
C TYR A 53 -6.19 11.04 3.55
N ARG A 54 -7.29 10.30 3.45
CA ARG A 54 -7.28 8.84 3.28
C ARG A 54 -8.19 8.51 2.11
N TRP A 55 -7.66 7.87 1.09
CA TRP A 55 -8.48 7.51 -0.05
C TRP A 55 -8.92 6.05 -0.01
N ASP A 56 -9.95 5.70 -0.77
CA ASP A 56 -10.14 4.36 -1.31
C ASP A 56 -9.71 4.37 -2.77
N ALA A 57 -8.72 3.56 -3.10
CA ALA A 57 -8.36 3.32 -4.48
C ALA A 57 -9.56 2.69 -5.22
N ARG A 58 -9.66 2.91 -6.53
CA ARG A 58 -10.73 2.29 -7.34
C ARG A 58 -10.79 0.78 -7.10
N ALA A 59 -11.98 0.20 -7.16
CA ALA A 59 -12.29 -1.19 -6.81
C ALA A 59 -12.09 -1.57 -5.33
N HIS A 60 -11.68 -0.64 -4.46
CA HIS A 60 -11.48 -0.89 -3.04
C HIS A 60 -12.50 -0.15 -2.17
N GLY A 61 -12.53 -0.49 -0.86
CA GLY A 61 -13.39 0.18 0.12
C GLY A 61 -14.87 -0.23 0.10
N GLY A 62 -15.22 -1.31 -0.57
CA GLY A 62 -16.53 -1.97 -0.51
C GLY A 62 -17.39 -1.85 -1.77
N PRO A 63 -17.87 -0.67 -2.20
CA PRO A 63 -18.68 -0.60 -3.40
C PRO A 63 -17.91 -1.05 -4.64
N PRO A 64 -18.59 -1.75 -5.58
CA PRO A 64 -17.97 -2.08 -6.85
C PRO A 64 -17.59 -0.80 -7.61
N PRO A 65 -16.59 -0.86 -8.51
CA PRO A 65 -16.25 0.27 -9.37
C PRO A 65 -17.44 0.66 -10.23
N THR A 66 -17.53 1.96 -10.58
CA THR A 66 -18.62 2.51 -11.40
C THR A 66 -18.26 2.50 -12.89
N THR A 67 -17.04 2.16 -13.23
CA THR A 67 -16.53 2.01 -14.60
C THR A 67 -15.85 0.65 -14.77
N ASP A 68 -15.69 0.22 -16.04
CA ASP A 68 -14.99 -1.02 -16.38
C ASP A 68 -13.47 -0.85 -16.43
N THR A 69 -12.95 0.33 -16.09
CA THR A 69 -11.51 0.62 -16.13
C THR A 69 -10.79 -0.12 -14.99
N VAL A 70 -9.86 -1.00 -15.36
CA VAL A 70 -9.07 -1.78 -14.42
C VAL A 70 -8.22 -0.85 -13.53
N ALA A 71 -8.14 -1.19 -12.25
CA ALA A 71 -7.32 -0.51 -11.24
C ALA A 71 -5.83 -0.89 -11.40
N THR A 72 -5.21 -0.56 -12.53
CA THR A 72 -3.77 -0.73 -12.74
C THR A 72 -2.97 0.27 -11.93
N ALA A 73 -1.68 -0.01 -11.69
CA ALA A 73 -0.78 0.95 -11.03
C ALA A 73 -0.78 2.31 -11.77
N ALA A 74 -0.73 2.30 -13.11
CA ALA A 74 -0.78 3.50 -13.93
C ALA A 74 -2.11 4.26 -13.79
N ARG A 75 -3.25 3.54 -13.73
CA ARG A 75 -4.56 4.17 -13.53
C ARG A 75 -4.67 4.79 -12.13
N MET A 76 -4.24 4.08 -11.09
CA MET A 76 -4.24 4.60 -9.72
C MET A 76 -3.29 5.80 -9.55
N ALA A 77 -2.14 5.81 -10.22
CA ALA A 77 -1.23 6.97 -10.23
C ALA A 77 -1.88 8.19 -10.86
N ARG A 78 -2.64 8.03 -11.95
CA ARG A 78 -3.39 9.10 -12.60
C ARG A 78 -4.55 9.60 -11.73
N ASP A 79 -5.25 8.69 -11.03
CA ASP A 79 -6.27 9.07 -10.04
C ASP A 79 -5.66 9.90 -8.90
N LEU A 80 -4.48 9.50 -8.45
CA LEU A 80 -3.74 10.23 -7.42
C LEU A 80 -3.34 11.63 -7.90
N ASP A 81 -2.87 11.79 -9.14
CA ASP A 81 -2.54 13.11 -9.70
C ASP A 81 -3.75 14.03 -9.74
N GLN A 82 -4.89 13.53 -10.19
CA GLN A 82 -6.15 14.27 -10.19
C GLN A 82 -6.59 14.66 -8.76
N MET A 83 -6.42 13.76 -7.79
CA MET A 83 -6.71 14.04 -6.38
C MET A 83 -5.79 15.14 -5.84
N ILE A 84 -4.48 15.08 -6.15
CA ILE A 84 -3.50 16.10 -5.75
C ILE A 84 -3.92 17.47 -6.27
N ASP A 85 -4.27 17.59 -7.54
CA ASP A 85 -4.65 18.85 -8.17
C ASP A 85 -6.00 19.37 -7.63
N THR A 86 -7.01 18.50 -7.55
CA THR A 86 -8.35 18.90 -7.11
C THR A 86 -8.39 19.37 -5.66
N LEU A 87 -7.59 18.76 -4.78
CA LEU A 87 -7.58 19.05 -3.34
C LEU A 87 -6.43 19.97 -2.91
N GLY A 88 -5.56 20.42 -3.85
CA GLY A 88 -4.42 21.29 -3.55
C GLY A 88 -3.40 20.62 -2.62
N LEU A 89 -3.01 19.38 -2.93
CA LEU A 89 -2.14 18.55 -2.09
C LEU A 89 -0.66 18.57 -2.51
N ALA A 90 -0.27 19.44 -3.45
CA ALA A 90 1.13 19.62 -3.80
C ALA A 90 1.96 19.99 -2.56
N GLY A 91 3.11 19.31 -2.40
CA GLY A 91 3.98 19.46 -1.23
C GLY A 91 3.58 18.63 -0.01
N ALA A 92 2.52 17.82 -0.10
CA ALA A 92 2.11 16.91 0.98
C ALA A 92 3.14 15.79 1.24
N CYS A 93 3.02 15.16 2.41
CA CYS A 93 3.65 13.87 2.70
C CYS A 93 2.72 12.74 2.23
N PHE A 94 3.21 11.88 1.35
CA PHE A 94 2.47 10.73 0.83
C PHE A 94 2.96 9.46 1.49
N VAL A 95 2.04 8.70 2.07
CA VAL A 95 2.28 7.47 2.80
C VAL A 95 1.62 6.32 2.06
N GLY A 96 2.39 5.39 1.55
CA GLY A 96 1.89 4.21 0.83
C GLY A 96 2.23 2.93 1.57
N HIS A 97 1.23 2.09 1.81
CA HIS A 97 1.42 0.73 2.28
C HIS A 97 1.21 -0.25 1.13
N SER A 98 2.15 -1.18 0.93
CA SER A 98 2.00 -2.26 -0.06
C SER A 98 1.60 -1.69 -1.44
N MET A 99 0.44 -2.02 -1.98
CA MET A 99 -0.10 -1.44 -3.22
C MET A 99 -0.01 0.10 -3.25
N GLY A 100 -0.23 0.77 -2.13
CA GLY A 100 -0.09 2.24 -2.05
C GLY A 100 1.32 2.72 -2.36
N SER A 101 2.36 1.93 -1.98
CA SER A 101 3.75 2.21 -2.37
C SER A 101 3.97 2.01 -3.87
N LEU A 102 3.41 0.95 -4.47
CA LEU A 102 3.46 0.72 -5.92
C LEU A 102 2.78 1.86 -6.69
N THR A 103 1.65 2.34 -6.20
CA THR A 103 0.94 3.51 -6.76
C THR A 103 1.83 4.76 -6.73
N LEU A 104 2.53 5.01 -5.62
CA LEU A 104 3.45 6.15 -5.50
C LEU A 104 4.67 6.01 -6.42
N TRP A 105 5.23 4.83 -6.57
CA TRP A 105 6.34 4.62 -7.50
C TRP A 105 5.89 4.78 -8.96
N GLN A 106 4.71 4.29 -9.31
CA GLN A 106 4.14 4.57 -10.63
C GLN A 106 3.88 6.06 -10.84
N TYR A 107 3.36 6.75 -9.82
CA TYR A 107 3.17 8.20 -9.85
C TYR A 107 4.50 8.93 -10.14
N LEU A 108 5.57 8.56 -9.43
CA LEU A 108 6.90 9.16 -9.66
C LEU A 108 7.41 8.90 -11.08
N ARG A 109 7.16 7.71 -11.64
CA ARG A 109 7.51 7.38 -13.03
C ARG A 109 6.78 8.27 -14.05
N ASP A 110 5.47 8.45 -13.87
CA ASP A 110 4.62 9.11 -14.87
C ASP A 110 4.61 10.64 -14.72
N HIS A 111 4.71 11.15 -13.50
CA HIS A 111 4.52 12.58 -13.16
C HIS A 111 5.76 13.23 -12.51
N GLY A 112 6.76 12.45 -12.15
CA GLY A 112 7.94 12.93 -11.41
C GLY A 112 7.62 13.33 -9.97
N SER A 113 8.59 13.93 -9.29
CA SER A 113 8.51 14.30 -7.87
C SER A 113 8.04 15.74 -7.60
N GLY A 114 7.71 16.53 -8.65
CA GLY A 114 7.45 17.97 -8.54
C GLY A 114 6.34 18.36 -7.56
N LYS A 115 5.30 17.56 -7.42
CA LYS A 115 4.17 17.79 -6.49
C LYS A 115 4.36 17.08 -5.14
N ILE A 116 5.41 16.29 -4.95
CA ILE A 116 5.65 15.50 -3.73
C ILE A 116 6.51 16.30 -2.74
N GLY A 117 6.07 16.41 -1.50
CA GLY A 117 6.88 16.99 -0.43
C GLY A 117 7.77 15.94 0.22
N ARG A 118 7.18 14.85 0.68
CA ARG A 118 7.85 13.74 1.37
C ARG A 118 7.20 12.41 1.01
N LEU A 119 7.92 11.32 1.17
CA LEU A 119 7.46 9.96 0.88
C LEU A 119 7.63 9.08 2.13
N CYS A 120 6.63 8.22 2.38
CA CYS A 120 6.76 7.13 3.34
C CYS A 120 6.30 5.83 2.66
N PHE A 121 7.19 4.86 2.56
CA PHE A 121 6.88 3.54 2.00
C PHE A 121 6.86 2.50 3.10
N ILE A 122 5.78 1.73 3.15
CA ILE A 122 5.56 0.73 4.19
C ILE A 122 5.56 -0.67 3.55
N ASP A 123 6.55 -1.44 3.92
CA ASP A 123 6.72 -2.89 3.67
C ASP A 123 6.37 -3.31 2.25
N GLN A 124 7.09 -2.79 1.25
CA GLN A 124 6.88 -3.11 -0.16
C GLN A 124 8.19 -3.28 -0.92
N SER A 125 8.21 -4.25 -1.83
CA SER A 125 9.30 -4.45 -2.80
C SER A 125 8.98 -3.73 -4.11
N PRO A 126 9.98 -3.13 -4.79
CA PRO A 126 9.77 -2.43 -6.06
C PRO A 126 9.42 -3.37 -7.22
N ARG A 127 9.62 -4.66 -7.08
CA ARG A 127 9.21 -5.69 -8.03
C ARG A 127 8.74 -6.93 -7.27
N LEU A 128 7.53 -7.41 -7.58
CA LEU A 128 6.92 -8.52 -6.88
C LEU A 128 7.48 -9.87 -7.36
N GLY A 129 7.63 -10.04 -8.67
CA GLY A 129 8.21 -11.24 -9.25
C GLY A 129 9.69 -11.40 -8.94
N THR A 130 10.17 -12.63 -8.91
CA THR A 130 11.59 -12.97 -8.73
C THR A 130 12.13 -13.69 -9.95
N ASP A 131 13.44 -13.55 -10.17
CA ASP A 131 14.23 -14.29 -11.13
C ASP A 131 15.67 -14.42 -10.62
N ASP A 132 16.63 -14.78 -11.50
CA ASP A 132 18.02 -14.94 -11.09
C ASP A 132 18.68 -13.64 -10.65
N ASP A 133 18.24 -12.50 -11.19
CA ASP A 133 18.79 -11.17 -10.90
C ASP A 133 18.02 -10.43 -9.77
N TRP A 134 16.88 -10.95 -9.36
CA TRP A 134 16.05 -10.32 -8.33
C TRP A 134 15.45 -11.36 -7.37
N LYS A 135 15.89 -11.32 -6.11
CA LYS A 135 15.44 -12.22 -5.04
C LYS A 135 14.64 -11.51 -3.93
N LEU A 136 14.46 -10.18 -4.01
CA LEU A 136 13.73 -9.40 -2.98
C LEU A 136 12.25 -9.17 -3.33
N GLY A 137 11.71 -9.94 -4.28
CA GLY A 137 10.28 -10.01 -4.53
C GLY A 137 9.55 -10.85 -3.49
N ILE A 138 8.30 -11.18 -3.77
CA ILE A 138 7.43 -11.95 -2.86
C ILE A 138 8.10 -13.27 -2.46
N PHE A 139 8.20 -13.52 -1.17
CA PHE A 139 8.76 -14.73 -0.53
C PHE A 139 10.25 -15.01 -0.85
N GLY A 140 10.95 -14.10 -1.56
CA GLY A 140 12.26 -14.40 -2.13
C GLY A 140 12.25 -15.44 -3.26
N ASP A 141 11.07 -15.98 -3.56
CA ASP A 141 10.81 -16.99 -4.58
C ASP A 141 9.39 -16.82 -5.14
N PHE A 142 9.26 -16.03 -6.20
CA PHE A 142 7.99 -15.74 -6.85
C PHE A 142 8.14 -15.68 -8.38
N PRO A 143 8.56 -16.80 -8.99
CA PRO A 143 8.70 -16.89 -10.44
C PRO A 143 7.32 -16.86 -11.13
N PRO A 144 7.27 -16.61 -12.45
CA PRO A 144 6.01 -16.47 -13.20
C PRO A 144 5.00 -17.61 -12.99
N GLU A 145 5.48 -18.85 -12.88
CA GLU A 145 4.63 -20.04 -12.68
C GLU A 145 3.95 -20.03 -11.30
N ARG A 146 4.66 -19.56 -10.27
CA ARG A 146 4.12 -19.43 -8.92
C ARG A 146 3.11 -18.27 -8.87
N SER A 147 3.43 -17.15 -9.51
CA SER A 147 2.52 -16.02 -9.67
C SER A 147 1.21 -16.44 -10.36
N ALA A 148 1.29 -17.12 -11.49
CA ALA A 148 0.12 -17.60 -12.23
C ALA A 148 -0.74 -18.59 -11.42
N ARG A 149 -0.11 -19.46 -10.61
CA ARG A 149 -0.83 -20.41 -9.74
C ARG A 149 -1.58 -19.70 -8.63
N ILE A 150 -0.95 -18.68 -8.02
CA ILE A 150 -1.57 -17.88 -6.96
C ILE A 150 -2.72 -17.05 -7.53
N THR A 151 -2.54 -16.40 -8.66
CA THR A 151 -3.61 -15.65 -9.35
C THR A 151 -4.80 -16.55 -9.68
N ARG A 152 -4.56 -17.79 -10.12
CA ARG A 152 -5.64 -18.76 -10.31
C ARG A 152 -6.41 -19.04 -9.02
N SER A 153 -5.71 -19.22 -7.90
CA SER A 153 -6.39 -19.45 -6.62
C SER A 153 -7.28 -18.29 -6.17
N PHE A 154 -6.93 -17.05 -6.55
CA PHE A 154 -7.78 -15.88 -6.31
C PHE A 154 -9.04 -15.88 -7.16
N ARG A 155 -8.99 -16.44 -8.37
CA ARG A 155 -10.17 -16.60 -9.24
C ARG A 155 -11.07 -17.75 -8.80
N ASP A 156 -10.47 -18.84 -8.28
CA ASP A 156 -11.22 -20.02 -7.83
C ASP A 156 -12.02 -19.71 -6.53
N ASP A 157 -11.38 -19.11 -5.53
CA ASP A 157 -11.98 -18.60 -4.30
C ASP A 157 -11.16 -17.40 -3.82
N PHE A 158 -11.65 -16.20 -4.06
CA PHE A 158 -10.92 -14.96 -3.76
C PHE A 158 -10.53 -14.86 -2.29
N ALA A 159 -11.51 -15.06 -1.40
CA ALA A 159 -11.28 -14.91 0.03
C ALA A 159 -10.26 -15.91 0.55
N GLU A 160 -10.45 -17.18 0.21
CA GLU A 160 -9.56 -18.24 0.68
C GLU A 160 -8.19 -18.18 -0.01
N GLY A 161 -8.14 -17.81 -1.28
CA GLY A 161 -6.90 -17.59 -2.02
C GLY A 161 -6.03 -16.50 -1.36
N VAL A 162 -6.61 -15.34 -1.04
CA VAL A 162 -5.91 -14.24 -0.36
C VAL A 162 -5.46 -14.63 1.05
N LEU A 163 -6.31 -15.32 1.81
CA LEU A 163 -5.95 -15.79 3.16
C LEU A 163 -4.77 -16.77 3.11
N ARG A 164 -4.81 -17.73 2.19
CA ARG A 164 -3.71 -18.70 2.02
C ARG A 164 -2.43 -18.04 1.54
N PHE A 165 -2.53 -17.11 0.61
CA PHE A 165 -1.38 -16.34 0.13
C PHE A 165 -0.68 -15.59 1.28
N THR A 166 -1.46 -14.98 2.19
CA THR A 166 -0.94 -14.29 3.37
C THR A 166 -0.39 -15.25 4.41
N ALA A 167 -1.10 -16.36 4.67
CA ALA A 167 -0.77 -17.30 5.73
C ALA A 167 0.45 -18.17 5.42
N TYR A 168 0.57 -18.63 4.17
CA TYR A 168 1.67 -19.51 3.74
C TYR A 168 2.86 -18.76 3.15
N GLY A 169 3.01 -17.48 3.52
CA GLY A 169 4.19 -16.67 3.27
C GLY A 169 5.33 -16.95 4.27
N LEU A 170 6.14 -15.93 4.51
CA LEU A 170 7.36 -16.06 5.34
C LEU A 170 7.07 -16.07 6.85
N ASN A 171 5.89 -15.60 7.29
CA ASN A 171 5.56 -15.43 8.70
C ASN A 171 4.90 -16.69 9.29
N ALA A 172 5.65 -17.41 10.14
CA ALA A 172 5.15 -18.63 10.77
C ALA A 172 3.94 -18.42 11.71
N ALA A 173 3.87 -17.26 12.38
CA ALA A 173 2.74 -16.94 13.26
C ALA A 173 1.45 -16.69 12.46
N ALA A 174 1.55 -16.09 11.29
CA ALA A 174 0.43 -15.94 10.37
C ALA A 174 -0.13 -17.31 9.95
N ARG A 175 0.76 -18.23 9.58
CA ARG A 175 0.39 -19.60 9.22
C ARG A 175 -0.31 -20.32 10.38
N ALA A 176 0.28 -20.30 11.57
CA ALA A 176 -0.31 -20.94 12.74
C ALA A 176 -1.69 -20.34 13.10
N GLY A 177 -1.85 -19.03 12.99
CA GLY A 177 -3.12 -18.34 13.23
C GLY A 177 -4.20 -18.73 12.21
N TYR A 178 -3.84 -18.88 10.94
CA TYR A 178 -4.74 -19.34 9.88
C TYR A 178 -5.16 -20.81 10.08
N GLU A 179 -4.21 -21.71 10.34
CA GLU A 179 -4.46 -23.13 10.58
C GLU A 179 -5.34 -23.38 11.82
N ALA A 180 -5.18 -22.53 12.85
CA ALA A 180 -6.05 -22.53 14.03
C ALA A 180 -7.41 -21.88 13.79
N ASN A 181 -7.69 -21.36 12.58
CA ASN A 181 -8.90 -20.64 12.24
C ASN A 181 -9.26 -19.54 13.27
N GLY A 182 -8.27 -18.78 13.70
CA GLY A 182 -8.39 -17.74 14.71
C GLY A 182 -9.44 -16.67 14.36
N ARG A 183 -10.03 -16.01 15.36
CA ARG A 183 -11.11 -15.01 15.16
C ARG A 183 -10.74 -13.88 14.20
N GLY A 184 -9.46 -13.48 14.16
CA GLY A 184 -8.97 -12.46 13.21
C GLY A 184 -9.09 -12.94 11.77
N TRP A 185 -8.70 -14.19 11.51
CA TRP A 185 -8.77 -14.83 10.20
C TRP A 185 -10.22 -15.06 9.75
N GLN A 186 -11.12 -15.41 10.67
CA GLN A 186 -12.56 -15.53 10.37
C GLN A 186 -13.15 -14.18 9.92
N ARG A 187 -12.87 -13.09 10.68
CA ARG A 187 -13.31 -11.73 10.31
C ARG A 187 -12.74 -11.26 8.97
N LEU A 188 -11.45 -11.55 8.72
CA LEU A 188 -10.82 -11.22 7.45
C LEU A 188 -11.45 -11.99 6.29
N ARG A 189 -11.80 -13.27 6.47
CA ARG A 189 -12.50 -14.08 5.49
C ARG A 189 -13.86 -13.49 5.13
N ASP A 190 -14.64 -13.12 6.15
CA ASP A 190 -15.96 -12.52 5.94
C ASP A 190 -15.87 -11.17 5.24
N TYR A 191 -14.87 -10.36 5.59
CA TYR A 191 -14.58 -9.10 4.91
C TYR A 191 -14.23 -9.32 3.43
N LEU A 192 -13.30 -10.22 3.13
CA LEU A 192 -12.84 -10.50 1.76
C LEU A 192 -13.97 -11.03 0.86
N ARG A 193 -14.92 -11.80 1.42
CA ARG A 193 -16.11 -12.28 0.70
C ARG A 193 -17.03 -11.16 0.23
N GLY A 194 -16.99 -10.01 0.89
CA GLY A 194 -17.78 -8.82 0.54
C GLY A 194 -17.13 -7.91 -0.49
N LEU A 195 -15.91 -8.21 -0.93
CA LEU A 195 -15.18 -7.36 -1.89
C LEU A 195 -15.47 -7.73 -3.36
N PRO A 196 -15.29 -6.78 -4.30
CA PRO A 196 -15.46 -7.02 -5.73
C PRO A 196 -14.29 -7.85 -6.29
N ALA A 197 -14.34 -9.16 -6.09
CA ALA A 197 -13.24 -10.09 -6.32
C ALA A 197 -12.63 -9.97 -7.73
N GLU A 198 -13.48 -9.94 -8.79
CA GLU A 198 -13.01 -9.88 -10.18
C GLU A 198 -12.17 -8.62 -10.46
N ALA A 199 -12.62 -7.46 -10.00
CA ALA A 199 -11.90 -6.20 -10.16
C ALA A 199 -10.58 -6.19 -9.37
N LEU A 200 -10.56 -6.81 -8.18
CA LEU A 200 -9.35 -6.93 -7.36
C LEU A 200 -8.34 -7.92 -7.94
N VAL A 201 -8.81 -9.01 -8.55
CA VAL A 201 -7.91 -9.94 -9.27
C VAL A 201 -7.29 -9.27 -10.49
N ALA A 202 -8.08 -8.52 -11.27
CA ALA A 202 -7.53 -7.76 -12.40
C ALA A 202 -6.48 -6.73 -11.95
N CYS A 203 -6.72 -6.04 -10.83
CA CYS A 203 -5.73 -5.17 -10.20
C CYS A 203 -4.45 -5.94 -9.82
N TRP A 204 -4.58 -7.07 -9.15
CA TRP A 204 -3.44 -7.92 -8.78
C TRP A 204 -2.60 -8.34 -9.96
N GLU A 205 -3.22 -8.71 -11.06
CA GLU A 205 -2.52 -9.14 -12.28
C GLU A 205 -1.62 -8.04 -12.86
N ASP A 206 -2.03 -6.79 -12.80
CA ASP A 206 -1.18 -5.66 -13.15
C ASP A 206 -0.04 -5.49 -12.15
N LEU A 207 -0.37 -5.44 -10.84
CA LEU A 207 0.62 -5.23 -9.78
C LEU A 207 1.70 -6.33 -9.73
N ALA A 208 1.36 -7.57 -10.07
CA ALA A 208 2.30 -8.68 -10.08
C ALA A 208 3.37 -8.55 -11.19
N ASN A 209 3.14 -7.70 -12.19
CA ASN A 209 4.01 -7.54 -13.36
C ASN A 209 4.80 -6.22 -13.38
N VAL A 210 4.61 -5.32 -12.40
CA VAL A 210 5.35 -4.05 -12.37
C VAL A 210 6.79 -4.23 -11.90
N ASP A 211 7.67 -3.36 -12.38
CA ASP A 211 9.06 -3.25 -11.91
C ASP A 211 9.43 -1.76 -11.78
N PHE A 212 9.68 -1.34 -10.54
CA PHE A 212 10.00 0.06 -10.19
C PHE A 212 11.44 0.21 -9.70
N ARG A 213 12.33 -0.76 -9.96
CA ARG A 213 13.73 -0.69 -9.48
C ARG A 213 14.47 0.52 -10.04
N ASP A 214 14.15 0.94 -11.26
CA ASP A 214 14.65 2.17 -11.89
C ASP A 214 14.14 3.43 -11.19
N VAL A 215 12.86 3.46 -10.80
CA VAL A 215 12.24 4.59 -10.09
C VAL A 215 12.87 4.81 -8.73
N ILE A 216 13.22 3.72 -8.01
CA ILE A 216 13.87 3.82 -6.70
C ILE A 216 15.16 4.63 -6.76
N LEU A 217 15.95 4.46 -7.82
CA LEU A 217 17.21 5.19 -8.03
C LEU A 217 17.02 6.69 -8.35
N ALA A 218 15.83 7.06 -8.80
CA ALA A 218 15.48 8.43 -9.18
C ALA A 218 14.77 9.23 -8.06
N ILE A 219 14.49 8.61 -6.90
CA ILE A 219 13.84 9.30 -5.79
C ILE A 219 14.76 10.36 -5.20
N ASP A 220 14.32 11.62 -5.25
CA ASP A 220 15.04 12.82 -4.79
C ASP A 220 14.33 13.52 -3.61
N ARG A 221 13.29 12.92 -3.05
CA ARG A 221 12.48 13.46 -1.94
C ARG A 221 12.85 12.82 -0.60
N PRO A 222 12.76 13.57 0.51
CA PRO A 222 12.91 12.96 1.82
C PRO A 222 12.01 11.72 1.95
N THR A 223 12.61 10.60 2.34
CA THR A 223 11.91 9.31 2.33
C THR A 223 12.06 8.60 3.67
N LEU A 224 10.93 8.16 4.23
CA LEU A 224 10.85 7.25 5.37
C LEU A 224 10.48 5.86 4.87
N LEU A 225 11.25 4.86 5.28
CA LEU A 225 11.01 3.45 5.00
C LEU A 225 10.61 2.74 6.28
N VAL A 226 9.45 2.09 6.31
CA VAL A 226 8.91 1.39 7.48
C VAL A 226 8.71 -0.07 7.13
N TYR A 227 9.51 -0.96 7.73
CA TYR A 227 9.55 -2.37 7.33
C TYR A 227 9.36 -3.30 8.52
N GLY A 228 8.64 -4.41 8.29
CA GLY A 228 8.48 -5.48 9.26
C GLY A 228 9.61 -6.49 9.19
N GLY A 229 10.27 -6.78 10.33
CA GLY A 229 11.32 -7.81 10.40
C GLY A 229 10.79 -9.24 10.23
N GLN A 230 9.48 -9.44 10.34
CA GLN A 230 8.79 -10.72 10.13
C GLN A 230 7.64 -10.55 9.11
N SER A 231 7.92 -9.84 8.00
CA SER A 231 6.94 -9.65 6.94
C SER A 231 6.40 -11.00 6.42
N ASN A 232 5.12 -11.01 6.03
CA ASN A 232 4.51 -12.17 5.38
C ASN A 232 5.09 -12.39 3.97
N PHE A 233 5.54 -11.31 3.32
CA PHE A 233 5.80 -11.29 1.88
C PHE A 233 7.26 -11.03 1.52
N TYR A 234 7.96 -10.20 2.29
CA TYR A 234 9.29 -9.73 1.90
C TYR A 234 10.38 -10.16 2.87
N LEU A 235 11.55 -10.44 2.31
CA LEU A 235 12.75 -10.75 3.07
C LEU A 235 13.20 -9.52 3.87
N PRO A 236 13.84 -9.70 5.04
CA PRO A 236 14.32 -8.60 5.87
C PRO A 236 15.28 -7.64 5.15
N GLU A 237 15.95 -8.11 4.11
CA GLU A 237 16.90 -7.34 3.30
C GLU A 237 16.22 -6.31 2.38
N THR A 238 14.91 -6.41 2.16
CA THR A 238 14.18 -5.53 1.22
C THR A 238 14.24 -4.06 1.66
N GLY A 239 13.95 -3.76 2.92
CA GLY A 239 14.05 -2.40 3.45
C GLY A 239 15.47 -1.82 3.38
N PRO A 240 16.51 -2.52 3.86
CA PRO A 240 17.91 -2.13 3.70
C PRO A 240 18.33 -1.92 2.24
N TRP A 241 17.85 -2.74 1.30
CA TRP A 241 18.14 -2.57 -0.12
C TRP A 241 17.62 -1.22 -0.67
N LEU A 242 16.39 -0.82 -0.29
CA LEU A 242 15.86 0.49 -0.67
C LEU A 242 16.62 1.63 0.03
N ALA A 243 16.89 1.49 1.32
CA ALA A 243 17.60 2.50 2.09
C ALA A 243 19.00 2.81 1.53
N ALA A 244 19.68 1.79 1.00
CA ALA A 244 20.98 1.96 0.37
C ALA A 244 20.94 2.66 -0.99
N ARG A 245 19.74 2.81 -1.60
CA ARG A 245 19.55 3.34 -2.96
C ARG A 245 18.80 4.66 -3.03
N ILE A 246 18.03 4.98 -2.01
CA ILE A 246 17.32 6.25 -1.92
C ILE A 246 18.18 7.22 -1.09
N PRO A 247 18.72 8.30 -1.66
CA PRO A 247 19.58 9.24 -0.95
C PRO A 247 18.90 9.83 0.29
N GLY A 248 19.52 9.69 1.45
CA GLY A 248 19.02 10.25 2.71
C GLY A 248 17.76 9.55 3.26
N ALA A 249 17.40 8.37 2.77
CA ALA A 249 16.27 7.62 3.31
C ALA A 249 16.50 7.21 4.76
N ILE A 250 15.46 7.35 5.58
CA ILE A 250 15.44 6.89 6.97
C ILE A 250 14.75 5.52 7.01
N LEU A 251 15.47 4.49 7.44
CA LEU A 251 14.89 3.16 7.62
C LEU A 251 14.47 2.95 9.08
N SER A 252 13.20 2.64 9.28
CA SER A 252 12.63 2.21 10.56
C SER A 252 12.21 0.74 10.46
N LEU A 253 12.96 -0.14 11.12
CA LEU A 253 12.68 -1.56 11.17
C LEU A 253 11.88 -1.89 12.43
N TYR A 254 10.78 -2.61 12.27
CA TYR A 254 9.91 -3.13 13.31
C TYR A 254 10.15 -4.64 13.42
N GLU A 255 11.13 -5.05 14.21
CA GLU A 255 11.68 -6.41 14.24
C GLU A 255 10.64 -7.54 14.37
N GLY A 256 9.63 -7.36 15.23
CA GLY A 256 8.57 -8.33 15.46
C GLY A 256 7.35 -8.18 14.53
N ALA A 257 7.36 -7.20 13.62
CA ALA A 257 6.19 -6.88 12.82
C ALA A 257 6.10 -7.70 11.54
N ASN A 258 4.87 -8.02 11.18
CA ASN A 258 4.49 -8.60 9.89
C ASN A 258 4.45 -7.54 8.77
N HIS A 259 3.73 -7.83 7.69
CA HIS A 259 3.54 -6.93 6.54
C HIS A 259 2.88 -5.57 6.89
N SER A 260 2.31 -5.42 8.07
CA SER A 260 1.66 -4.17 8.51
C SER A 260 2.30 -3.62 9.79
N PRO A 261 3.59 -3.22 9.75
CA PRO A 261 4.33 -2.76 10.93
C PRO A 261 3.67 -1.55 11.61
N HIS A 262 3.09 -0.65 10.84
CA HIS A 262 2.36 0.52 11.31
C HIS A 262 1.13 0.16 12.17
N LEU A 263 0.46 -0.97 11.87
CA LEU A 263 -0.69 -1.44 12.64
C LEU A 263 -0.29 -2.24 13.88
N LEU A 264 0.92 -2.80 13.92
CA LEU A 264 1.42 -3.50 15.11
C LEU A 264 1.76 -2.52 16.23
N ASP A 265 2.40 -1.41 15.91
CA ASP A 265 2.73 -0.34 16.86
C ASP A 265 2.28 1.03 16.33
N PRO A 266 0.98 1.35 16.41
CA PRO A 266 0.43 2.59 15.91
C PRO A 266 1.01 3.84 16.60
N ALA A 267 1.37 3.72 17.88
CA ALA A 267 1.92 4.84 18.65
C ALA A 267 3.32 5.21 18.14
N ARG A 268 4.19 4.22 17.96
CA ARG A 268 5.53 4.39 17.38
C ARG A 268 5.45 4.98 15.97
N PHE A 269 4.61 4.39 15.10
CA PHE A 269 4.45 4.87 13.73
C PHE A 269 3.96 6.33 13.67
N THR A 270 2.95 6.68 14.49
CA THR A 270 2.46 8.05 14.59
C THR A 270 3.56 9.03 15.00
N ALA A 271 4.36 8.68 16.01
CA ALA A 271 5.44 9.53 16.49
C ALA A 271 6.57 9.70 15.45
N GLU A 272 6.93 8.62 14.75
CA GLU A 272 7.94 8.65 13.68
C GLU A 272 7.46 9.48 12.49
N LEU A 273 6.23 9.26 12.03
CA LEU A 273 5.64 10.02 10.92
C LEU A 273 5.50 11.51 11.25
N THR A 274 5.04 11.86 12.45
CA THR A 274 4.92 13.26 12.90
C THR A 274 6.28 13.96 12.89
N ARG A 275 7.32 13.33 13.42
CA ARG A 275 8.69 13.88 13.37
C ARG A 275 9.20 14.05 11.94
N PHE A 276 8.96 13.05 11.11
CA PHE A 276 9.37 13.05 9.71
C PHE A 276 8.67 14.14 8.89
N VAL A 277 7.39 14.40 9.14
CA VAL A 277 6.65 15.48 8.46
C VAL A 277 7.11 16.86 8.91
N ALA A 278 7.58 17.00 10.15
CA ALA A 278 8.05 18.26 10.72
C ALA A 278 9.52 18.60 10.37
N SER A 279 10.34 17.63 9.95
CA SER A 279 11.74 17.82 9.55
C SER A 279 11.85 18.44 8.16
#